data_d02c3b66591e42c2f9daa6a0f7aa99bb
#
_entry.id   d02c3b66591e42c2f9daa6a0f7aa99bb
#
_cell.length_a   1.000
_cell.length_b   1.000
_cell.length_c   1.000
_cell.angle_alpha   90.00
_cell.angle_beta   90.00
_cell.angle_gamma   90.00
#
_symmetry.space_group_name_H-M   'P 1'
#
loop_
_entity.id
_entity.type
_entity.pdbx_description
1 polymer ?
#
loop_
_entity_poly.entity_id
_entity_poly.type
_entity_poly.pdbx_seq_one_letter_code
_entity_poly.pdbx_strand_id
1 'polypeptide(L)'
;MNRKELSANADERGIPMPEPKGLKSAIAGDSRASEEQGSKASTEGLSRRTFLEVGSASLAGAALASLAVNAQEREDTEKADHDHSASNPGPENKPLLDENPNSNLPPPTDHGHVEPIWYSFDLTTKRVEEGGWTNQVTERVLPSSKDLAGVRMRLTAGSFRELHWHTADEWAIMLYGNARVTCLNPDGTVFIGDVGKGDLWYFPAGFPHSIQGLEPDGCEFILIFDQGSFSEDNTFLLSDWVRRTPPSVLSKNFGLPVSALKKLPNKSLYIFAADLPATLAQDKAAVGGRRVESSYQYTFKMSTMAPTQRTKSGEVRIVDSHNFPASKNIAAALVIIKPGGMRELHWHPNASEWQYYLAGKGRMTVFTSEGARTMDFNANDVGFVPAVAGHYIENTGNTDLVFLETFKASEYMNFSLNNWLRRLPPETVTSHLNLDAETLSKIPSEALDILPG
;
A
#
# COMPACT_ATOMS: atom_id res chain seq x y z
N MET A 1 56.28 -13.78 -5.18
CA MET A 1 56.79 -14.63 -6.30
C MET A 1 55.61 -14.98 -7.17
N ASN A 2 55.60 -14.34 -8.24
CA ASN A 2 55.20 -14.56 -9.64
C ASN A 2 53.87 -15.26 -9.98
N ARG A 3 53.08 -14.42 -10.66
CA ARG A 3 52.10 -14.71 -11.72
C ARG A 3 52.70 -15.62 -12.81
N LYS A 4 51.84 -16.46 -13.40
CA LYS A 4 51.58 -16.56 -14.86
C LYS A 4 50.71 -17.77 -15.19
N GLU A 5 49.56 -17.49 -15.82
CA GLU A 5 49.12 -17.97 -17.13
C GLU A 5 48.75 -19.45 -17.25
N LEU A 6 47.50 -19.66 -17.61
CA LEU A 6 47.13 -20.53 -18.74
C LEU A 6 45.76 -20.09 -19.28
N SER A 7 45.81 -19.64 -20.51
CA SER A 7 44.70 -19.22 -21.37
C SER A 7 44.12 -20.38 -22.18
N ALA A 8 42.87 -20.23 -22.58
CA ALA A 8 42.22 -20.67 -23.81
C ALA A 8 41.78 -22.13 -23.94
N ASN A 9 40.47 -22.34 -24.08
CA ASN A 9 39.88 -22.71 -25.36
C ASN A 9 38.34 -22.48 -25.34
N ALA A 10 37.91 -21.64 -26.27
CA ALA A 10 36.53 -21.47 -26.68
C ALA A 10 36.13 -22.64 -27.59
N ASP A 11 34.88 -23.11 -27.49
CA ASP A 11 34.24 -23.80 -28.60
C ASP A 11 32.89 -23.10 -28.89
N GLU A 12 32.87 -22.45 -30.03
CA GLU A 12 31.73 -21.80 -30.65
C GLU A 12 30.81 -22.87 -31.25
N ARG A 13 29.52 -22.87 -30.85
CA ARG A 13 28.44 -23.36 -31.73
C ARG A 13 27.23 -22.45 -31.59
N GLY A 14 27.15 -21.51 -32.54
CA GLY A 14 26.02 -20.66 -32.74
C GLY A 14 24.78 -21.43 -33.21
N ILE A 15 23.66 -21.16 -32.54
CA ILE A 15 22.31 -21.50 -33.02
C ILE A 15 21.64 -20.19 -33.43
N PRO A 16 21.17 -20.03 -34.67
CA PRO A 16 20.56 -18.77 -35.14
C PRO A 16 19.14 -18.65 -34.61
N MET A 17 18.85 -17.48 -34.07
CA MET A 17 17.49 -17.02 -33.71
C MET A 17 16.73 -16.60 -34.99
N PRO A 18 15.43 -16.93 -35.13
CA PRO A 18 14.61 -16.46 -36.25
C PRO A 18 14.12 -15.03 -36.02
N GLU A 19 14.23 -14.21 -37.08
CA GLU A 19 13.72 -12.85 -37.14
C GLU A 19 12.17 -12.80 -37.14
N PRO A 20 11.55 -11.75 -36.60
CA PRO A 20 10.10 -11.59 -36.61
C PRO A 20 9.62 -11.06 -37.98
N LYS A 21 8.74 -11.81 -38.63
CA LYS A 21 8.04 -11.39 -39.85
C LYS A 21 7.00 -10.31 -39.51
N GLY A 22 7.17 -9.15 -40.16
CA GLY A 22 6.25 -8.03 -40.09
C GLY A 22 4.87 -8.36 -40.70
N LEU A 23 3.82 -7.93 -40.01
CA LEU A 23 2.46 -7.88 -40.53
C LEU A 23 2.19 -6.48 -41.09
N LYS A 24 1.98 -6.43 -42.42
CA LYS A 24 1.57 -5.21 -43.14
C LYS A 24 0.06 -5.00 -42.97
N SER A 25 -0.29 -3.75 -42.79
CA SER A 25 -1.65 -3.18 -42.79
C SER A 25 -2.41 -3.47 -44.09
N ALA A 26 -3.69 -3.79 -43.94
CA ALA A 26 -4.67 -3.63 -45.03
C ALA A 26 -5.76 -2.66 -44.57
N ILE A 27 -5.72 -1.48 -45.15
CA ILE A 27 -6.80 -0.49 -45.13
C ILE A 27 -7.64 -0.77 -46.39
N ALA A 28 -8.93 -1.01 -46.24
CA ALA A 28 -9.91 -0.78 -47.29
C ALA A 28 -11.20 -0.29 -46.63
N GLY A 29 -11.58 0.92 -47.07
CA GLY A 29 -12.75 1.62 -46.68
C GLY A 29 -14.02 1.05 -47.31
N ASP A 30 -15.13 1.40 -46.72
CA ASP A 30 -16.36 1.65 -47.48
C ASP A 30 -17.16 2.79 -46.83
N SER A 31 -17.45 3.76 -47.67
CA SER A 31 -18.27 4.93 -47.41
C SER A 31 -19.72 4.63 -47.74
N ARG A 32 -20.64 4.92 -46.84
CA ARG A 32 -22.01 5.27 -47.23
C ARG A 32 -22.61 6.31 -46.31
N ALA A 33 -22.91 7.44 -46.91
CA ALA A 33 -23.70 8.54 -46.41
C ALA A 33 -25.18 8.17 -46.26
N SER A 34 -25.84 8.71 -45.27
CA SER A 34 -27.28 9.02 -45.35
C SER A 34 -27.54 10.34 -44.64
N GLU A 35 -28.04 11.28 -45.47
CA GLU A 35 -28.59 12.57 -45.09
C GLU A 35 -29.92 12.41 -44.33
N GLU A 36 -30.22 13.36 -43.49
CA GLU A 36 -31.39 14.26 -43.44
C GLU A 36 -31.71 14.67 -42.01
N GLN A 37 -31.84 15.86 -41.82
CA GLN A 37 -32.81 16.98 -41.72
C GLN A 37 -32.72 17.62 -40.34
N GLY A 38 -32.35 18.74 -40.21
CA GLY A 38 -32.67 20.09 -40.19
C GLY A 38 -33.74 20.54 -39.21
N SER A 39 -33.33 21.23 -38.13
CA SER A 39 -34.20 22.20 -37.44
C SER A 39 -33.35 23.37 -36.92
N LYS A 40 -33.57 24.53 -37.52
CA LYS A 40 -32.99 25.82 -37.11
C LYS A 40 -33.70 26.34 -35.88
N ALA A 41 -32.95 26.68 -34.84
CA ALA A 41 -33.37 27.66 -33.85
C ALA A 41 -32.25 28.70 -33.71
N SER A 42 -32.65 29.93 -33.94
CA SER A 42 -31.87 31.17 -33.94
C SER A 42 -31.33 31.48 -32.52
N THR A 43 -30.04 31.73 -32.43
CA THR A 43 -29.43 32.43 -31.29
C THR A 43 -28.97 33.80 -31.71
N GLU A 44 -29.66 34.80 -31.17
CA GLU A 44 -29.22 36.19 -31.21
C GLU A 44 -27.98 36.37 -30.34
N GLY A 45 -26.96 36.99 -30.95
CA GLY A 45 -25.69 37.24 -30.29
C GLY A 45 -25.75 38.41 -29.33
N LEU A 46 -25.16 38.24 -28.16
CA LEU A 46 -24.76 39.31 -27.25
C LEU A 46 -23.26 39.57 -27.39
N SER A 47 -23.00 40.81 -27.84
CA SER A 47 -21.69 41.38 -28.19
C SER A 47 -20.74 41.48 -26.99
N ARG A 48 -19.48 41.06 -27.19
CA ARG A 48 -18.33 41.22 -26.31
C ARG A 48 -17.78 42.65 -26.23
N ARG A 49 -18.60 43.67 -25.96
CA ARG A 49 -18.11 45.06 -25.85
C ARG A 49 -18.87 45.89 -24.85
N THR A 50 -18.88 45.50 -23.57
CA THR A 50 -19.26 46.40 -22.48
C THR A 50 -18.70 45.94 -21.13
N PHE A 51 -17.40 45.75 -21.02
CA PHE A 51 -16.74 45.53 -19.74
C PHE A 51 -15.32 46.12 -19.70
N LEU A 52 -15.24 47.40 -20.07
CA LEU A 52 -14.03 48.20 -19.83
C LEU A 52 -14.49 49.66 -19.77
N GLU A 53 -14.77 50.09 -18.56
CA GLU A 53 -14.69 51.46 -18.04
C GLU A 53 -15.49 51.57 -16.75
N VAL A 54 -14.87 51.26 -15.60
CA VAL A 54 -15.08 51.99 -14.35
C VAL A 54 -13.93 51.63 -13.40
N GLY A 55 -13.04 52.58 -13.14
CA GLY A 55 -12.52 52.92 -11.87
C GLY A 55 -11.33 52.14 -11.31
N SER A 56 -10.14 52.55 -11.69
CA SER A 56 -8.92 52.41 -10.91
C SER A 56 -8.96 53.32 -9.68
N ALA A 57 -9.34 52.80 -8.51
CA ALA A 57 -8.94 53.28 -7.20
C ALA A 57 -9.39 52.28 -6.11
N SER A 58 -8.49 51.85 -5.25
CA SER A 58 -8.68 51.01 -4.03
C SER A 58 -8.49 49.51 -4.20
N LEU A 59 -7.31 49.04 -4.62
CA LEU A 59 -6.95 47.62 -4.67
C LEU A 59 -6.02 47.14 -3.53
N ALA A 60 -5.67 47.98 -2.55
CA ALA A 60 -4.81 47.58 -1.45
C ALA A 60 -5.52 47.27 -0.12
N GLY A 61 -6.81 47.63 0.01
CA GLY A 61 -7.62 47.36 1.21
C GLY A 61 -8.51 46.11 1.12
N ALA A 62 -8.79 45.64 -0.09
CA ALA A 62 -9.74 44.54 -0.31
C ALA A 62 -9.11 43.13 -0.20
N ALA A 63 -7.79 42.99 -0.40
CA ALA A 63 -7.10 41.71 -0.34
C ALA A 63 -6.91 41.19 1.10
N LEU A 64 -6.73 42.08 2.07
CA LEU A 64 -6.63 41.69 3.49
C LEU A 64 -8.01 41.44 4.15
N ALA A 65 -9.06 42.12 3.65
CA ALA A 65 -10.42 41.88 4.12
C ALA A 65 -11.00 40.57 3.58
N SER A 66 -10.65 40.17 2.34
CA SER A 66 -11.11 38.91 1.75
C SER A 66 -10.44 37.67 2.36
N LEU A 67 -9.19 37.79 2.89
CA LEU A 67 -8.54 36.71 3.61
C LEU A 67 -9.09 36.55 5.03
N ALA A 68 -9.48 37.64 5.69
CA ALA A 68 -10.12 37.60 7.00
C ALA A 68 -11.57 37.11 6.93
N VAL A 69 -12.33 37.48 5.89
CA VAL A 69 -13.71 37.00 5.66
C VAL A 69 -13.68 35.50 5.31
N ASN A 70 -12.74 35.04 4.49
CA ASN A 70 -12.58 33.61 4.18
C ASN A 70 -12.11 32.77 5.38
N ALA A 71 -11.38 33.34 6.36
CA ALA A 71 -11.01 32.66 7.59
C ALA A 71 -12.21 32.57 8.56
N GLN A 72 -13.01 33.65 8.64
CA GLN A 72 -14.21 33.69 9.48
C GLN A 72 -15.34 32.79 8.90
N GLU A 73 -15.50 32.77 7.57
CA GLU A 73 -16.44 31.84 6.91
C GLU A 73 -15.99 30.37 7.03
N ARG A 74 -14.68 30.09 7.23
CA ARG A 74 -14.20 28.74 7.54
C ARG A 74 -14.49 28.29 8.97
N GLU A 75 -14.33 29.16 9.97
CA GLU A 75 -14.71 28.84 11.34
C GLU A 75 -16.22 28.65 11.50
N ASP A 76 -17.03 29.41 10.73
CA ASP A 76 -18.49 29.28 10.74
C ASP A 76 -18.98 28.07 9.92
N THR A 77 -18.23 27.61 8.89
CA THR A 77 -18.56 26.37 8.17
C THR A 77 -18.11 25.10 8.90
N GLU A 78 -17.05 25.15 9.72
CA GLU A 78 -16.70 24.02 10.61
C GLU A 78 -17.67 23.87 11.79
N LYS A 79 -18.44 24.92 12.13
CA LYS A 79 -19.48 24.88 13.18
C LYS A 79 -20.90 24.79 12.63
N ALA A 80 -21.12 25.00 11.35
CA ALA A 80 -22.39 24.73 10.72
C ALA A 80 -22.61 23.22 10.73
N ASP A 81 -23.50 22.76 11.59
CA ASP A 81 -24.17 21.49 11.42
C ASP A 81 -24.59 21.45 9.94
N HIS A 82 -23.95 20.59 9.13
CA HIS A 82 -24.18 20.53 7.70
C HIS A 82 -25.62 20.07 7.46
N ASP A 83 -26.59 20.97 7.63
CA ASP A 83 -27.94 20.76 7.15
C ASP A 83 -27.93 20.83 5.62
N HIS A 84 -27.52 19.76 4.99
CA HIS A 84 -27.54 19.56 3.55
C HIS A 84 -28.95 19.55 2.98
N SER A 85 -29.97 19.52 3.85
CA SER A 85 -31.37 19.37 3.46
C SER A 85 -31.92 20.53 2.60
N ALA A 86 -31.37 21.73 2.73
CA ALA A 86 -31.82 22.90 1.98
C ALA A 86 -31.12 23.04 0.60
N SER A 87 -29.85 22.64 0.48
CA SER A 87 -29.04 22.78 -0.74
C SER A 87 -28.85 21.48 -1.51
N ASN A 88 -29.08 20.36 -0.83
CA ASN A 88 -28.92 19.01 -1.42
C ASN A 88 -30.11 18.11 -0.99
N PRO A 89 -31.28 18.26 -1.62
CA PRO A 89 -32.50 17.54 -1.22
C PRO A 89 -32.55 16.08 -1.66
N GLY A 90 -31.51 15.59 -2.32
CA GLY A 90 -31.42 14.20 -2.79
C GLY A 90 -31.22 13.20 -1.66
N PRO A 91 -31.39 11.89 -1.91
CA PRO A 91 -31.00 10.88 -0.93
C PRO A 91 -29.47 10.83 -0.77
N GLU A 92 -29.00 10.78 0.48
CA GLU A 92 -27.59 10.71 0.85
C GLU A 92 -27.31 9.52 1.75
N ASN A 93 -26.12 8.93 1.63
CA ASN A 93 -25.60 7.98 2.62
C ASN A 93 -24.85 8.77 3.71
N LYS A 94 -25.60 9.38 4.61
CA LYS A 94 -25.06 10.26 5.64
C LYS A 94 -23.94 9.62 6.49
N PRO A 95 -24.02 8.35 6.96
CA PRO A 95 -22.91 7.74 7.69
C PRO A 95 -21.61 7.71 6.89
N LEU A 96 -21.67 7.43 5.59
CA LEU A 96 -20.48 7.41 4.73
C LEU A 96 -19.92 8.82 4.53
N LEU A 97 -20.77 9.82 4.37
CA LEU A 97 -20.35 11.21 4.23
C LEU A 97 -19.74 11.76 5.51
N ASP A 98 -20.32 11.44 6.68
CA ASP A 98 -19.78 11.86 7.98
C ASP A 98 -18.40 11.24 8.28
N GLU A 99 -18.12 10.06 7.72
CA GLU A 99 -16.81 9.40 7.83
C GLU A 99 -15.78 9.93 6.79
N ASN A 100 -16.27 10.50 5.68
CA ASN A 100 -15.45 10.93 4.55
C ASN A 100 -15.87 12.34 4.06
N PRO A 101 -15.83 13.37 4.91
CA PRO A 101 -16.39 14.69 4.56
C PRO A 101 -15.68 15.33 3.36
N ASN A 102 -14.36 15.13 3.19
CA ASN A 102 -13.61 15.70 2.07
C ASN A 102 -13.87 15.00 0.72
N SER A 103 -14.51 13.83 0.72
CA SER A 103 -14.97 13.20 -0.53
C SER A 103 -16.14 13.97 -1.16
N ASN A 104 -17.00 14.58 -0.33
CA ASN A 104 -18.16 15.33 -0.77
C ASN A 104 -17.86 16.83 -0.91
N LEU A 105 -17.15 17.39 0.07
CA LEU A 105 -16.79 18.81 0.11
C LEU A 105 -15.26 18.96 0.26
N PRO A 106 -14.50 18.78 -0.83
CA PRO A 106 -13.05 18.91 -0.78
C PRO A 106 -12.62 20.33 -0.40
N PRO A 107 -11.48 20.51 0.28
CA PRO A 107 -10.98 21.83 0.60
C PRO A 107 -10.68 22.63 -0.67
N PRO A 108 -10.73 23.98 -0.62
CA PRO A 108 -10.45 24.83 -1.80
C PRO A 108 -9.04 24.69 -2.36
N THR A 109 -8.14 24.05 -1.62
CA THR A 109 -6.77 23.73 -2.08
C THR A 109 -6.71 22.53 -3.02
N ASP A 110 -7.76 21.69 -3.06
CA ASP A 110 -7.85 20.59 -4.02
C ASP A 110 -8.10 21.15 -5.42
N HIS A 111 -7.33 20.67 -6.39
CA HIS A 111 -7.46 21.10 -7.79
C HIS A 111 -6.81 20.09 -8.73
N GLY A 112 -7.11 20.20 -10.01
CA GLY A 112 -6.53 19.35 -11.04
C GLY A 112 -7.03 17.91 -10.95
N HIS A 113 -6.18 16.97 -11.42
CA HIS A 113 -6.49 15.55 -11.43
C HIS A 113 -5.47 14.79 -10.58
N VAL A 114 -5.98 13.97 -9.67
CA VAL A 114 -5.20 12.96 -8.93
C VAL A 114 -5.98 11.66 -9.00
N GLU A 115 -5.34 10.59 -9.42
CA GLU A 115 -5.92 9.25 -9.43
C GLU A 115 -6.44 8.87 -8.03
N PRO A 116 -7.44 7.98 -7.90
CA PRO A 116 -7.96 7.56 -6.61
C PRO A 116 -6.85 7.13 -5.64
N ILE A 117 -6.79 7.77 -4.47
CA ILE A 117 -5.79 7.53 -3.42
C ILE A 117 -6.35 6.81 -2.20
N TRP A 118 -7.62 6.43 -2.21
CA TRP A 118 -8.35 5.83 -1.10
C TRP A 118 -9.17 4.63 -1.54
N TYR A 119 -9.19 3.61 -0.70
CA TYR A 119 -10.14 2.51 -0.75
C TYR A 119 -10.29 1.88 0.65
N SER A 120 -11.37 1.11 0.89
CA SER A 120 -11.56 0.42 2.16
C SER A 120 -11.63 -1.10 2.01
N PHE A 121 -10.98 -1.85 2.89
CA PHE A 121 -11.16 -3.31 2.98
C PHE A 121 -12.60 -3.69 3.30
N ASP A 122 -13.35 -2.83 3.99
CA ASP A 122 -14.74 -3.10 4.34
C ASP A 122 -15.69 -3.04 3.13
N LEU A 123 -15.24 -2.49 2.00
CA LEU A 123 -15.95 -2.52 0.71
C LEU A 123 -15.56 -3.72 -0.17
N THR A 124 -14.67 -4.59 0.30
CA THR A 124 -14.23 -5.76 -0.46
C THR A 124 -14.98 -7.03 -0.04
N THR A 125 -15.21 -7.93 -1.01
CA THR A 125 -15.87 -9.21 -0.74
C THR A 125 -14.92 -10.17 -0.02
N LYS A 126 -15.37 -10.76 1.07
CA LYS A 126 -14.64 -11.83 1.75
C LYS A 126 -14.86 -13.17 1.04
N ARG A 127 -13.75 -13.86 0.76
CA ARG A 127 -13.77 -15.29 0.48
C ARG A 127 -13.74 -16.01 1.83
N VAL A 128 -14.80 -16.75 2.14
CA VAL A 128 -14.95 -17.47 3.42
C VAL A 128 -14.75 -18.95 3.18
N GLU A 129 -13.87 -19.54 3.99
CA GLU A 129 -13.53 -20.97 3.97
C GLU A 129 -13.72 -21.57 5.38
N GLU A 130 -13.62 -22.89 5.50
CA GLU A 130 -13.84 -23.58 6.78
C GLU A 130 -12.87 -23.13 7.90
N GLY A 131 -11.63 -22.81 7.54
CA GLY A 131 -10.57 -22.41 8.47
C GLY A 131 -10.40 -20.89 8.66
N GLY A 132 -11.20 -20.06 8.02
CA GLY A 132 -11.06 -18.61 8.09
C GLY A 132 -11.58 -17.86 6.87
N TRP A 133 -11.05 -16.68 6.61
CA TRP A 133 -11.46 -15.86 5.47
C TRP A 133 -10.32 -14.96 4.97
N THR A 134 -10.47 -14.45 3.75
CA THR A 134 -9.58 -13.44 3.16
C THR A 134 -10.37 -12.43 2.35
N ASN A 135 -9.85 -11.21 2.25
CA ASN A 135 -10.26 -10.18 1.30
C ASN A 135 -9.05 -9.35 0.86
N GLN A 136 -9.17 -8.61 -0.25
CA GLN A 136 -8.01 -7.98 -0.87
C GLN A 136 -8.33 -6.60 -1.44
N VAL A 137 -7.33 -5.69 -1.37
CA VAL A 137 -7.30 -4.41 -2.07
C VAL A 137 -6.11 -4.44 -3.03
N THR A 138 -6.40 -4.46 -4.32
CA THR A 138 -5.43 -4.56 -5.41
C THR A 138 -5.68 -3.44 -6.42
N GLU A 139 -4.88 -3.33 -7.46
CA GLU A 139 -5.09 -2.35 -8.55
C GLU A 139 -6.47 -2.43 -9.21
N ARG A 140 -7.23 -3.53 -9.01
CA ARG A 140 -8.59 -3.65 -9.54
C ARG A 140 -9.58 -2.69 -8.88
N VAL A 141 -9.38 -2.38 -7.60
CA VAL A 141 -10.25 -1.51 -6.81
C VAL A 141 -9.57 -0.20 -6.42
N LEU A 142 -8.24 -0.16 -6.40
CA LEU A 142 -7.40 1.02 -6.21
C LEU A 142 -6.44 1.14 -7.40
N PRO A 143 -6.87 1.69 -8.55
CA PRO A 143 -6.11 1.68 -9.80
C PRO A 143 -4.76 2.39 -9.75
N SER A 144 -4.58 3.32 -8.82
CA SER A 144 -3.29 4.00 -8.57
C SER A 144 -2.22 3.05 -8.01
N SER A 145 -2.62 2.01 -7.26
CA SER A 145 -1.71 1.06 -6.58
C SER A 145 -1.15 0.01 -7.54
N LYS A 146 -0.21 0.41 -8.42
CA LYS A 146 0.41 -0.47 -9.41
C LYS A 146 1.50 -1.37 -8.83
N ASP A 147 2.17 -0.90 -7.79
CA ASP A 147 3.39 -1.50 -7.25
C ASP A 147 3.12 -2.47 -6.10
N LEU A 148 2.06 -2.23 -5.34
CA LEU A 148 1.72 -2.97 -4.13
C LEU A 148 0.24 -3.38 -4.12
N ALA A 149 -0.05 -4.52 -3.47
CA ALA A 149 -1.39 -4.99 -3.18
C ALA A 149 -1.47 -5.46 -1.73
N GLY A 150 -2.63 -5.26 -1.09
CA GLY A 150 -2.88 -5.71 0.26
C GLY A 150 -3.89 -6.86 0.31
N VAL A 151 -3.64 -7.85 1.18
CA VAL A 151 -4.57 -8.93 1.49
C VAL A 151 -4.73 -9.03 3.00
N ARG A 152 -5.97 -9.02 3.47
CA ARG A 152 -6.30 -9.26 4.87
C ARG A 152 -6.80 -10.68 5.04
N MET A 153 -6.27 -11.41 6.01
CA MET A 153 -6.57 -12.82 6.23
C MET A 153 -6.80 -13.12 7.71
N ARG A 154 -7.77 -13.98 7.97
CA ARG A 154 -8.09 -14.57 9.27
C ARG A 154 -7.97 -16.07 9.19
N LEU A 155 -7.24 -16.66 10.14
CA LEU A 155 -7.19 -18.12 10.36
C LEU A 155 -7.66 -18.42 11.77
N THR A 156 -8.57 -19.38 11.94
CA THR A 156 -8.93 -19.91 13.26
C THR A 156 -7.80 -20.76 13.82
N ALA A 157 -7.85 -21.06 15.13
CA ALA A 157 -6.80 -21.87 15.77
C ALA A 157 -6.70 -23.26 15.12
N GLY A 158 -5.49 -23.68 14.78
CA GLY A 158 -5.18 -24.91 14.04
C GLY A 158 -5.27 -24.79 12.52
N SER A 159 -6.07 -23.85 12.00
CA SER A 159 -6.30 -23.70 10.56
C SER A 159 -5.08 -23.23 9.81
N PHE A 160 -4.94 -23.69 8.58
CA PHE A 160 -3.85 -23.34 7.67
C PHE A 160 -4.29 -22.44 6.53
N ARG A 161 -3.45 -21.46 6.18
CA ARG A 161 -3.23 -21.09 4.80
C ARG A 161 -2.31 -22.16 4.21
N GLU A 162 -2.82 -22.91 3.26
CA GLU A 162 -2.21 -24.10 2.68
C GLU A 162 -0.77 -23.86 2.24
N LEU A 163 0.05 -24.92 2.19
CA LEU A 163 1.36 -24.91 1.52
C LEU A 163 1.23 -24.39 0.09
N HIS A 164 1.89 -23.27 -0.20
CA HIS A 164 1.76 -22.58 -1.46
C HIS A 164 3.00 -21.73 -1.78
N TRP A 165 3.04 -21.16 -2.97
CA TRP A 165 3.99 -20.15 -3.40
C TRP A 165 3.33 -19.23 -4.43
N HIS A 166 3.95 -18.09 -4.71
CA HIS A 166 3.48 -17.08 -5.66
C HIS A 166 4.67 -16.33 -6.29
N THR A 167 4.40 -15.56 -7.34
CA THR A 167 5.43 -14.81 -8.08
C THR A 167 5.84 -13.49 -7.45
N ALA A 168 5.07 -13.01 -6.47
CA ALA A 168 5.35 -11.80 -5.71
C ALA A 168 6.10 -12.11 -4.43
N ASP A 169 6.87 -11.15 -3.91
CA ASP A 169 7.31 -11.17 -2.52
C ASP A 169 6.12 -10.93 -1.60
N GLU A 170 6.13 -11.56 -0.43
CA GLU A 170 5.13 -11.38 0.62
C GLU A 170 5.76 -10.76 1.85
N TRP A 171 5.22 -9.65 2.30
CA TRP A 171 5.52 -9.03 3.59
C TRP A 171 4.24 -9.00 4.43
N ALA A 172 4.36 -9.16 5.74
CA ALA A 172 3.17 -9.21 6.58
C ALA A 172 3.36 -8.58 7.96
N ILE A 173 2.24 -8.10 8.52
CA ILE A 173 2.12 -7.70 9.91
C ILE A 173 0.95 -8.39 10.59
N MET A 174 1.21 -8.93 11.79
CA MET A 174 0.19 -9.54 12.64
C MET A 174 -0.70 -8.48 13.28
N LEU A 175 -2.00 -8.54 13.03
CA LEU A 175 -3.00 -7.64 13.63
C LEU A 175 -3.55 -8.20 14.95
N TYR A 176 -3.73 -9.53 15.00
CA TYR A 176 -4.35 -10.21 16.15
C TYR A 176 -3.85 -11.64 16.29
N GLY A 177 -3.72 -12.12 17.53
CA GLY A 177 -3.42 -13.50 17.85
C GLY A 177 -1.99 -13.91 17.51
N ASN A 178 -1.82 -15.20 17.20
CA ASN A 178 -0.52 -15.83 16.97
C ASN A 178 -0.59 -16.75 15.74
N ALA A 179 0.52 -16.83 15.00
CA ALA A 179 0.67 -17.75 13.88
C ALA A 179 2.01 -18.46 13.89
N ARG A 180 2.05 -19.70 13.38
CA ARG A 180 3.27 -20.39 12.96
C ARG A 180 3.46 -20.23 11.48
N VAL A 181 4.64 -19.77 11.08
CA VAL A 181 5.04 -19.62 9.69
C VAL A 181 6.16 -20.58 9.34
N THR A 182 6.12 -21.13 8.13
CA THR A 182 7.18 -22.00 7.59
C THR A 182 7.61 -21.48 6.22
N CYS A 183 8.91 -21.59 5.92
CA CYS A 183 9.45 -21.24 4.60
C CYS A 183 10.61 -22.17 4.23
N LEU A 184 10.57 -22.78 3.04
CA LEU A 184 11.62 -23.66 2.54
C LEU A 184 12.57 -22.88 1.63
N ASN A 185 13.88 -22.98 1.91
CA ASN A 185 14.93 -22.40 1.10
C ASN A 185 15.35 -23.33 -0.07
N PRO A 186 15.90 -22.77 -1.16
CA PRO A 186 16.38 -23.57 -2.29
C PRO A 186 17.50 -24.57 -1.94
N ASP A 187 18.25 -24.32 -0.86
CA ASP A 187 19.29 -25.23 -0.35
C ASP A 187 18.73 -26.40 0.49
N GLY A 188 17.39 -26.47 0.63
CA GLY A 188 16.69 -27.50 1.38
C GLY A 188 16.64 -27.22 2.89
N THR A 189 17.12 -26.07 3.36
CA THR A 189 16.89 -25.65 4.76
C THR A 189 15.48 -25.12 4.94
N VAL A 190 14.87 -25.31 6.11
CA VAL A 190 13.54 -24.84 6.41
C VAL A 190 13.57 -23.86 7.57
N PHE A 191 12.83 -22.75 7.46
CA PHE A 191 12.54 -21.86 8.55
C PHE A 191 11.18 -22.22 9.16
N ILE A 192 11.11 -22.30 10.49
CA ILE A 192 9.88 -22.45 11.26
C ILE A 192 9.94 -21.42 12.40
N GLY A 193 8.93 -20.56 12.50
CA GLY A 193 8.88 -19.51 13.52
C GLY A 193 7.46 -19.16 13.94
N ASP A 194 7.31 -18.70 15.19
CA ASP A 194 6.05 -18.19 15.71
C ASP A 194 6.09 -16.66 15.73
N VAL A 195 5.00 -16.04 15.30
CA VAL A 195 4.78 -14.59 15.26
C VAL A 195 3.54 -14.22 16.03
N GLY A 196 3.59 -13.12 16.75
CA GLY A 196 2.48 -12.57 17.52
C GLY A 196 2.08 -11.18 17.05
N LYS A 197 1.05 -10.61 17.67
CA LYS A 197 0.53 -9.29 17.33
C LYS A 197 1.64 -8.24 17.25
N GLY A 198 1.69 -7.49 16.11
CA GLY A 198 2.68 -6.45 15.82
C GLY A 198 4.02 -6.97 15.31
N ASP A 199 4.22 -8.29 15.19
CA ASP A 199 5.41 -8.86 14.56
C ASP A 199 5.22 -9.02 13.06
N LEU A 200 6.33 -9.16 12.35
CA LEU A 200 6.39 -9.23 10.91
C LEU A 200 6.92 -10.58 10.42
N TRP A 201 6.59 -10.92 9.17
CA TRP A 201 7.34 -11.90 8.38
C TRP A 201 7.52 -11.44 6.94
N TYR A 202 8.45 -12.10 6.25
CA TYR A 202 8.72 -11.89 4.83
C TYR A 202 9.02 -13.21 4.15
N PHE A 203 8.38 -13.47 3.01
CA PHE A 203 8.67 -14.61 2.15
C PHE A 203 9.08 -14.13 0.75
N PRO A 204 10.28 -14.54 0.27
CA PRO A 204 10.70 -14.22 -1.09
C PRO A 204 9.80 -14.86 -2.16
N ALA A 205 9.68 -14.20 -3.29
CA ALA A 205 8.97 -14.71 -4.46
C ALA A 205 9.38 -16.13 -4.82
N GLY A 206 8.42 -17.02 -5.05
CA GLY A 206 8.64 -18.40 -5.43
C GLY A 206 9.03 -19.35 -4.30
N PHE A 207 9.22 -18.88 -3.06
CA PHE A 207 9.59 -19.75 -1.94
C PHE A 207 8.33 -20.42 -1.37
N PRO A 208 8.31 -21.78 -1.26
CA PRO A 208 7.20 -22.49 -0.66
C PRO A 208 7.06 -22.17 0.83
N HIS A 209 5.84 -21.84 1.26
CA HIS A 209 5.55 -21.45 2.62
C HIS A 209 4.15 -21.86 3.07
N SER A 210 3.88 -21.73 4.36
CA SER A 210 2.55 -21.91 4.95
C SER A 210 2.40 -21.04 6.22
N ILE A 211 1.15 -20.77 6.58
CA ILE A 211 0.78 -20.02 7.78
C ILE A 211 -0.27 -20.83 8.51
N GLN A 212 -0.08 -21.06 9.82
CA GLN A 212 -1.03 -21.76 10.68
C GLN A 212 -1.44 -20.88 11.85
N GLY A 213 -2.74 -20.75 12.09
CA GLY A 213 -3.26 -20.07 13.27
C GLY A 213 -2.95 -20.85 14.54
N LEU A 214 -2.49 -20.18 15.61
CA LEU A 214 -2.17 -20.77 16.89
C LEU A 214 -3.22 -20.46 17.96
N GLU A 215 -3.10 -21.11 19.12
CA GLU A 215 -3.92 -20.78 20.29
C GLU A 215 -3.74 -19.32 20.76
N PRO A 216 -4.73 -18.75 21.47
CA PRO A 216 -6.02 -19.37 21.86
C PRO A 216 -7.10 -19.31 20.75
N ASP A 217 -7.01 -18.40 19.78
CA ASP A 217 -8.08 -18.08 18.83
C ASP A 217 -7.59 -17.91 17.39
N GLY A 218 -6.39 -18.36 17.06
CA GLY A 218 -5.81 -18.19 15.74
C GLY A 218 -5.23 -16.80 15.54
N CYS A 219 -5.31 -16.27 14.32
CA CYS A 219 -4.63 -15.04 13.96
C CYS A 219 -5.37 -14.24 12.87
N GLU A 220 -5.11 -12.94 12.84
CA GLU A 220 -5.47 -12.05 11.75
C GLU A 220 -4.26 -11.19 11.37
N PHE A 221 -4.06 -10.98 10.08
CA PHE A 221 -2.89 -10.28 9.55
C PHE A 221 -3.19 -9.58 8.22
N ILE A 222 -2.35 -8.60 7.90
CA ILE A 222 -2.26 -7.98 6.57
C ILE A 222 -1.01 -8.50 5.89
N LEU A 223 -1.19 -8.96 4.64
CA LEU A 223 -0.13 -9.29 3.68
C LEU A 223 0.03 -8.14 2.71
N ILE A 224 1.25 -7.82 2.37
CA ILE A 224 1.61 -6.84 1.34
C ILE A 224 2.43 -7.57 0.28
N PHE A 225 1.99 -7.48 -0.97
CA PHE A 225 2.65 -8.06 -2.13
C PHE A 225 3.26 -6.97 -2.99
N ASP A 226 4.46 -7.19 -3.50
CA ASP A 226 5.18 -6.25 -4.36
C ASP A 226 4.68 -6.22 -5.82
N GLN A 227 3.41 -6.53 -6.04
CA GLN A 227 2.69 -6.51 -7.31
C GLN A 227 1.27 -5.99 -7.11
N GLY A 228 0.93 -4.82 -7.65
CA GLY A 228 -0.43 -4.25 -7.56
C GLY A 228 -1.51 -5.13 -8.19
N SER A 229 -1.15 -5.92 -9.21
CA SER A 229 -2.02 -6.89 -9.88
C SER A 229 -2.12 -8.24 -9.18
N PHE A 230 -1.49 -8.42 -8.01
CA PHE A 230 -1.56 -9.66 -7.24
C PHE A 230 -3.00 -10.10 -7.02
N SER A 231 -3.22 -11.41 -7.04
CA SER A 231 -4.52 -12.01 -6.73
C SER A 231 -4.32 -13.31 -5.96
N GLU A 232 -4.97 -13.43 -4.83
CA GLU A 232 -5.01 -14.66 -4.03
C GLU A 232 -5.49 -15.88 -4.82
N ASP A 233 -6.31 -15.66 -5.87
CA ASP A 233 -6.80 -16.74 -6.73
C ASP A 233 -5.73 -17.29 -7.69
N ASN A 234 -4.59 -16.59 -7.84
CA ASN A 234 -3.50 -16.96 -8.73
C ASN A 234 -2.30 -17.58 -7.99
N THR A 235 -2.45 -17.98 -6.72
CA THR A 235 -1.41 -18.66 -5.97
C THR A 235 -1.27 -20.13 -6.40
N PHE A 236 -0.04 -20.65 -6.33
CA PHE A 236 0.27 -22.05 -6.65
C PHE A 236 0.07 -22.90 -5.40
N LEU A 237 -1.03 -23.61 -5.33
CA LEU A 237 -1.40 -24.43 -4.18
C LEU A 237 -0.89 -25.87 -4.32
N LEU A 238 -0.38 -26.46 -3.23
CA LEU A 238 0.06 -27.85 -3.21
C LEU A 238 -1.07 -28.80 -3.59
N SER A 239 -2.28 -28.61 -3.03
CA SER A 239 -3.44 -29.45 -3.33
C SER A 239 -3.82 -29.41 -4.81
N ASP A 240 -3.72 -28.23 -5.45
CA ASP A 240 -3.98 -28.08 -6.88
C ASP A 240 -2.89 -28.74 -7.73
N TRP A 241 -1.65 -28.65 -7.34
CA TRP A 241 -0.55 -29.28 -8.06
C TRP A 241 -0.66 -30.80 -8.04
N VAL A 242 -0.86 -31.41 -6.85
CA VAL A 242 -0.99 -32.88 -6.76
C VAL A 242 -2.25 -33.37 -7.47
N ARG A 243 -3.34 -32.64 -7.40
CA ARG A 243 -4.61 -32.98 -8.07
C ARG A 243 -4.50 -32.95 -9.60
N ARG A 244 -3.67 -32.05 -10.14
CA ARG A 244 -3.45 -31.86 -11.59
C ARG A 244 -2.28 -32.67 -12.14
N THR A 245 -1.59 -33.45 -11.30
CA THR A 245 -0.49 -34.31 -11.70
C THR A 245 -0.97 -35.75 -11.89
N PRO A 246 -0.62 -36.45 -12.99
CA PRO A 246 -1.02 -37.84 -13.21
C PRO A 246 -0.60 -38.75 -12.04
N PRO A 247 -1.46 -39.61 -11.51
CA PRO A 247 -1.15 -40.47 -10.36
C PRO A 247 0.08 -41.38 -10.56
N SER A 248 0.38 -41.82 -11.79
CA SER A 248 1.57 -42.58 -12.11
C SER A 248 2.87 -41.76 -11.94
N VAL A 249 2.82 -40.44 -12.18
CA VAL A 249 3.93 -39.51 -11.96
C VAL A 249 4.14 -39.28 -10.47
N LEU A 250 3.05 -38.99 -9.72
CA LEU A 250 3.10 -38.86 -8.27
C LEU A 250 3.64 -40.13 -7.59
N SER A 251 3.18 -41.30 -8.04
CA SER A 251 3.65 -42.61 -7.56
C SER A 251 5.17 -42.76 -7.67
N LYS A 252 5.72 -42.39 -8.82
CA LYS A 252 7.18 -42.41 -9.07
C LYS A 252 7.90 -41.39 -8.18
N ASN A 253 7.36 -40.17 -8.10
CA ASN A 253 7.98 -39.08 -7.36
C ASN A 253 8.02 -39.34 -5.84
N PHE A 254 6.93 -39.86 -5.29
CA PHE A 254 6.82 -40.13 -3.84
C PHE A 254 7.33 -41.53 -3.44
N GLY A 255 7.59 -42.42 -4.39
CA GLY A 255 7.93 -43.83 -4.11
C GLY A 255 6.77 -44.59 -3.47
N LEU A 256 5.52 -44.17 -3.70
CA LEU A 256 4.32 -44.74 -3.10
C LEU A 256 3.44 -45.44 -4.15
N PRO A 257 2.73 -46.51 -3.80
CA PRO A 257 1.79 -47.16 -4.71
C PRO A 257 0.62 -46.20 -5.03
N VAL A 258 0.08 -46.29 -6.27
CA VAL A 258 -1.07 -45.45 -6.71
C VAL A 258 -2.27 -45.56 -5.77
N SER A 259 -2.48 -46.71 -5.15
CA SER A 259 -3.54 -46.91 -4.16
C SER A 259 -3.47 -46.01 -2.94
N ALA A 260 -2.26 -45.64 -2.49
CA ALA A 260 -2.04 -44.72 -1.38
C ALA A 260 -2.43 -43.26 -1.75
N LEU A 261 -2.29 -42.93 -3.03
CA LEU A 261 -2.58 -41.58 -3.54
C LEU A 261 -4.09 -41.25 -3.62
N LYS A 262 -4.95 -42.25 -3.47
CA LYS A 262 -6.42 -42.04 -3.43
C LYS A 262 -6.90 -41.19 -2.26
N LYS A 263 -6.05 -40.98 -1.22
CA LYS A 263 -6.32 -40.14 -0.06
C LYS A 263 -5.93 -38.69 -0.24
N LEU A 264 -5.25 -38.33 -1.34
CA LEU A 264 -4.90 -36.95 -1.64
C LEU A 264 -6.14 -36.09 -1.81
N PRO A 265 -6.09 -34.79 -1.46
CA PRO A 265 -7.21 -33.87 -1.67
C PRO A 265 -7.67 -33.87 -3.13
N ASN A 266 -8.98 -33.91 -3.33
CA ASN A 266 -9.60 -33.84 -4.67
C ASN A 266 -10.12 -32.43 -5.00
N LYS A 267 -9.93 -31.46 -4.11
CA LYS A 267 -10.28 -30.04 -4.26
C LYS A 267 -9.12 -29.16 -3.82
N SER A 268 -9.14 -27.88 -4.20
CA SER A 268 -8.28 -26.84 -3.61
C SER A 268 -8.61 -26.69 -2.14
N LEU A 269 -7.61 -26.68 -1.29
CA LEU A 269 -7.79 -26.49 0.16
C LEU A 269 -7.77 -25.03 0.54
N TYR A 270 -6.89 -24.25 -0.02
CA TYR A 270 -6.68 -22.81 0.14
C TYR A 270 -6.54 -22.36 1.61
N ILE A 271 -7.63 -22.25 2.37
CA ILE A 271 -7.70 -22.13 3.82
C ILE A 271 -8.53 -23.29 4.35
N PHE A 272 -8.00 -24.08 5.29
CA PHE A 272 -8.68 -25.24 5.82
C PHE A 272 -8.43 -25.47 7.30
N ALA A 273 -9.41 -26.03 7.98
CA ALA A 273 -9.31 -26.40 9.39
C ALA A 273 -8.42 -27.62 9.57
N ALA A 274 -7.59 -27.60 10.62
CA ALA A 274 -6.74 -28.71 11.03
C ALA A 274 -6.53 -28.66 12.56
N ASP A 275 -5.84 -29.68 13.09
CA ASP A 275 -5.48 -29.74 14.50
C ASP A 275 -4.42 -28.67 14.85
N LEU A 276 -4.38 -28.30 16.12
CA LEU A 276 -3.33 -27.45 16.65
C LEU A 276 -1.96 -28.09 16.46
N PRO A 277 -0.92 -27.30 16.11
CA PRO A 277 0.43 -27.84 15.98
C PRO A 277 1.00 -28.23 17.35
N ALA A 278 2.05 -29.05 17.34
CA ALA A 278 2.89 -29.28 18.49
C ALA A 278 3.60 -27.97 18.91
N THR A 279 4.35 -27.99 20.01
CA THR A 279 5.18 -26.83 20.37
C THR A 279 6.21 -26.53 19.27
N LEU A 280 6.63 -25.27 19.15
CA LEU A 280 7.64 -24.87 18.17
C LEU A 280 8.91 -25.73 18.25
N ALA A 281 9.34 -26.07 19.48
CA ALA A 281 10.51 -26.92 19.71
C ALA A 281 10.31 -28.36 19.20
N GLN A 282 9.11 -28.93 19.38
CA GLN A 282 8.78 -30.25 18.85
C GLN A 282 8.71 -30.28 17.34
N ASP A 283 8.09 -29.27 16.70
CA ASP A 283 8.02 -29.18 15.26
C ASP A 283 9.41 -29.00 14.63
N LYS A 284 10.26 -28.15 15.22
CA LYS A 284 11.66 -28.04 14.81
C LYS A 284 12.41 -29.35 14.95
N ALA A 285 12.20 -30.10 16.03
CA ALA A 285 12.82 -31.41 16.26
C ALA A 285 12.31 -32.48 15.29
N ALA A 286 11.00 -32.47 14.95
CA ALA A 286 10.41 -33.43 14.01
C ALA A 286 10.97 -33.33 12.59
N VAL A 287 11.45 -32.16 12.20
CA VAL A 287 12.17 -31.94 10.92
C VAL A 287 13.64 -32.34 11.02
N GLY A 288 14.11 -32.66 12.24
CA GLY A 288 15.51 -32.94 12.59
C GLY A 288 16.12 -34.12 11.84
N GLY A 289 17.44 -33.99 11.51
CA GLY A 289 18.18 -34.88 10.64
C GLY A 289 18.28 -34.40 9.18
N ARG A 290 17.41 -33.49 8.77
CA ARG A 290 17.53 -32.66 7.56
C ARG A 290 18.00 -31.28 8.01
N ARG A 291 18.82 -30.56 7.26
CA ARG A 291 19.29 -29.21 7.64
C ARG A 291 18.11 -28.32 8.04
N VAL A 292 17.92 -28.11 9.34
CA VAL A 292 16.72 -27.47 9.90
C VAL A 292 16.91 -25.99 10.17
N GLU A 293 18.11 -25.47 10.18
CA GLU A 293 18.33 -24.06 10.47
C GLU A 293 18.67 -23.30 9.22
N SER A 294 17.66 -22.58 8.69
CA SER A 294 17.89 -21.49 7.77
C SER A 294 18.79 -20.46 8.44
N SER A 295 19.84 -20.03 7.76
CA SER A 295 20.60 -18.83 8.15
C SER A 295 19.76 -17.55 8.01
N TYR A 296 18.60 -17.64 7.36
CA TYR A 296 17.68 -16.52 7.14
C TYR A 296 16.60 -16.52 8.23
N GLN A 297 16.43 -15.36 8.88
CA GLN A 297 15.32 -15.10 9.77
C GLN A 297 14.21 -14.43 8.94
N TYR A 298 13.12 -15.17 8.72
CA TYR A 298 11.96 -14.66 7.97
C TYR A 298 10.93 -13.95 8.85
N THR A 299 11.21 -13.79 10.14
CA THR A 299 10.35 -13.03 11.07
C THR A 299 11.13 -11.92 11.73
N PHE A 300 10.42 -10.83 12.10
CA PHE A 300 10.99 -9.68 12.79
C PHE A 300 10.08 -9.23 13.94
N LYS A 301 10.66 -8.98 15.11
CA LYS A 301 9.96 -8.59 16.34
C LYS A 301 9.72 -7.07 16.41
N MET A 302 8.90 -6.53 15.49
CA MET A 302 8.58 -5.10 15.49
C MET A 302 7.78 -4.69 16.72
N SER A 303 6.98 -5.60 17.28
CA SER A 303 6.20 -5.36 18.51
C SER A 303 7.04 -4.89 19.70
N THR A 304 8.31 -5.31 19.77
CA THR A 304 9.25 -4.96 20.84
C THR A 304 10.36 -4.02 20.39
N MET A 305 10.35 -3.60 19.13
CA MET A 305 11.33 -2.67 18.58
C MET A 305 11.16 -1.28 19.21
N ALA A 306 12.27 -0.66 19.62
CA ALA A 306 12.26 0.75 20.00
C ALA A 306 11.88 1.62 18.78
N PRO A 307 11.13 2.72 18.97
CA PRO A 307 10.87 3.66 17.88
C PRO A 307 12.17 4.16 17.26
N THR A 308 12.19 4.27 15.93
CA THR A 308 13.27 4.92 15.17
C THR A 308 13.32 6.41 15.49
N GLN A 309 12.14 7.03 15.61
CA GLN A 309 11.99 8.39 16.08
C GLN A 309 10.79 8.49 17.04
N ARG A 310 10.93 9.29 18.10
CA ARG A 310 9.85 9.61 19.04
C ARG A 310 9.82 11.09 19.35
N THR A 311 8.64 11.67 19.27
CA THR A 311 8.34 13.05 19.65
C THR A 311 7.28 13.10 20.75
N LYS A 312 6.88 14.29 21.20
CA LYS A 312 5.74 14.43 22.12
C LYS A 312 4.41 14.04 21.46
N SER A 313 4.33 14.18 20.15
CA SER A 313 3.11 14.00 19.34
C SER A 313 3.02 12.64 18.65
N GLY A 314 4.00 11.75 18.82
CA GLY A 314 3.93 10.42 18.28
C GLY A 314 5.26 9.72 18.12
N GLU A 315 5.25 8.61 17.39
CA GLU A 315 6.47 7.82 17.13
C GLU A 315 6.39 7.07 15.79
N VAL A 316 7.55 6.79 15.23
CA VAL A 316 7.73 6.02 14.00
C VAL A 316 8.68 4.86 14.25
N ARG A 317 8.34 3.69 13.73
CA ARG A 317 9.22 2.49 13.68
C ARG A 317 9.45 2.12 12.24
N ILE A 318 10.68 2.25 11.75
CA ILE A 318 11.06 1.94 10.38
C ILE A 318 11.70 0.54 10.36
N VAL A 319 11.22 -0.30 9.44
CA VAL A 319 11.74 -1.64 9.17
C VAL A 319 12.04 -1.78 7.70
N ASP A 320 13.30 -2.02 7.38
CA ASP A 320 13.79 -2.20 6.02
C ASP A 320 14.93 -3.23 5.97
N SER A 321 15.62 -3.37 4.85
CA SER A 321 16.68 -4.37 4.69
C SER A 321 17.88 -4.20 5.64
N HIS A 322 18.06 -3.02 6.26
CA HIS A 322 19.15 -2.78 7.20
C HIS A 322 18.92 -3.47 8.55
N ASN A 323 17.68 -3.53 9.04
CA ASN A 323 17.34 -4.16 10.31
C ASN A 323 16.53 -5.45 10.16
N PHE A 324 15.93 -5.70 8.98
CA PHE A 324 15.28 -6.95 8.60
C PHE A 324 15.81 -7.45 7.25
N PRO A 325 17.01 -8.05 7.19
CA PRO A 325 17.71 -8.39 5.94
C PRO A 325 16.98 -9.35 5.01
N ALA A 326 15.98 -10.08 5.49
CA ALA A 326 15.14 -10.92 4.65
C ALA A 326 14.22 -10.07 3.75
N SER A 327 13.77 -8.90 4.22
CA SER A 327 12.87 -8.01 3.49
C SER A 327 13.63 -7.15 2.48
N LYS A 328 13.93 -7.73 1.32
CA LYS A 328 14.78 -7.09 0.30
C LYS A 328 14.06 -6.12 -0.61
N ASN A 329 12.76 -6.29 -0.79
CA ASN A 329 11.98 -5.54 -1.77
C ASN A 329 10.83 -4.74 -1.15
N ILE A 330 10.59 -4.88 0.17
CA ILE A 330 9.54 -4.14 0.85
C ILE A 330 10.11 -3.53 2.14
N ALA A 331 10.10 -2.20 2.22
CA ALA A 331 10.32 -1.44 3.44
C ALA A 331 8.98 -1.03 4.05
N ALA A 332 8.95 -0.77 5.34
CA ALA A 332 7.75 -0.35 6.05
C ALA A 332 8.06 0.63 7.18
N ALA A 333 7.05 1.44 7.55
CA ALA A 333 7.06 2.23 8.76
C ALA A 333 5.72 2.09 9.48
N LEU A 334 5.76 1.82 10.79
CA LEU A 334 4.58 1.91 11.66
C LEU A 334 4.58 3.29 12.30
N VAL A 335 3.53 4.06 12.03
CA VAL A 335 3.36 5.45 12.45
C VAL A 335 2.25 5.54 13.50
N ILE A 336 2.52 6.24 14.59
CA ILE A 336 1.55 6.56 15.64
C ILE A 336 1.55 8.06 15.84
N ILE A 337 0.40 8.71 15.61
CA ILE A 337 0.22 10.16 15.76
C ILE A 337 -0.86 10.41 16.83
N LYS A 338 -0.51 11.16 17.87
CA LYS A 338 -1.46 11.59 18.91
C LYS A 338 -2.45 12.62 18.38
N PRO A 339 -3.61 12.79 19.04
CA PRO A 339 -4.58 13.82 18.67
C PRO A 339 -3.95 15.21 18.46
N GLY A 340 -4.29 15.85 17.35
CA GLY A 340 -3.78 17.14 16.93
C GLY A 340 -2.36 17.11 16.31
N GLY A 341 -1.65 15.99 16.35
CA GLY A 341 -0.35 15.85 15.67
C GLY A 341 -0.50 15.52 14.19
N MET A 342 0.60 15.63 13.47
CA MET A 342 0.67 15.30 12.04
C MET A 342 1.98 14.64 11.67
N ARG A 343 1.95 13.75 10.69
CA ARG A 343 3.10 13.36 9.88
C ARG A 343 3.45 14.56 9.00
N GLU A 344 4.68 15.03 9.04
CA GLU A 344 5.10 16.27 8.36
C GLU A 344 4.86 16.23 6.84
N LEU A 345 4.93 17.39 6.20
CA LEU A 345 4.98 17.50 4.74
C LEU A 345 6.29 16.89 4.22
N HIS A 346 6.18 15.83 3.43
CA HIS A 346 7.33 15.07 2.93
C HIS A 346 7.02 14.35 1.61
N TRP A 347 8.01 13.71 1.02
CA TRP A 347 7.84 12.78 -0.13
C TRP A 347 8.91 11.68 -0.09
N HIS A 348 8.58 10.55 -0.73
CA HIS A 348 9.48 9.41 -0.89
C HIS A 348 10.09 9.40 -2.29
N PRO A 349 11.45 9.51 -2.42
CA PRO A 349 12.08 9.63 -3.73
C PRO A 349 12.20 8.32 -4.49
N ASN A 350 12.12 7.18 -3.81
CA ASN A 350 12.50 5.86 -4.33
C ASN A 350 11.33 4.89 -4.53
N ALA A 351 10.12 5.19 -4.03
CA ALA A 351 8.97 4.31 -4.14
C ALA A 351 7.64 5.06 -3.98
N SER A 352 6.56 4.46 -4.48
CA SER A 352 5.20 4.78 -4.06
C SER A 352 4.96 4.26 -2.65
N GLU A 353 4.04 4.89 -1.93
CA GLU A 353 3.64 4.49 -0.58
C GLU A 353 2.24 3.89 -0.60
N TRP A 354 2.10 2.70 -0.01
CA TRP A 354 0.82 2.07 0.26
C TRP A 354 0.59 2.08 1.77
N GLN A 355 -0.56 2.57 2.20
CA GLN A 355 -0.90 2.75 3.60
C GLN A 355 -2.03 1.81 4.03
N TYR A 356 -1.98 1.34 5.27
CA TYR A 356 -3.08 0.64 5.93
C TYR A 356 -3.36 1.26 7.29
N TYR A 357 -4.58 1.75 7.47
CA TYR A 357 -5.00 2.42 8.70
C TYR A 357 -5.50 1.39 9.72
N LEU A 358 -4.82 1.29 10.86
CA LEU A 358 -5.12 0.32 11.92
C LEU A 358 -6.08 0.88 12.97
N ALA A 359 -6.02 2.18 13.27
CA ALA A 359 -6.85 2.81 14.29
C ALA A 359 -6.87 4.34 14.13
N GLY A 360 -7.91 4.98 14.67
CA GLY A 360 -8.04 6.44 14.68
C GLY A 360 -8.65 6.99 13.39
N LYS A 361 -8.55 8.31 13.23
CA LYS A 361 -9.04 9.05 12.07
C LYS A 361 -7.93 9.96 11.54
N GLY A 362 -7.66 9.87 10.25
CA GLY A 362 -6.64 10.67 9.58
C GLY A 362 -7.18 11.44 8.41
N ARG A 363 -6.46 12.47 8.03
CA ARG A 363 -6.66 13.23 6.78
C ARG A 363 -5.34 13.33 6.06
N MET A 364 -5.34 13.06 4.78
CA MET A 364 -4.15 13.18 3.93
C MET A 364 -4.49 14.01 2.70
N THR A 365 -3.60 14.94 2.35
CA THR A 365 -3.59 15.56 1.03
C THR A 365 -2.37 15.06 0.28
N VAL A 366 -2.59 14.58 -0.94
CA VAL A 366 -1.52 14.22 -1.87
C VAL A 366 -1.42 15.29 -2.94
N PHE A 367 -0.21 15.81 -3.14
CA PHE A 367 0.15 16.77 -4.16
C PHE A 367 0.99 16.10 -5.25
N THR A 368 0.53 16.20 -6.49
CA THR A 368 1.25 15.78 -7.70
C THR A 368 1.50 17.00 -8.60
N SER A 369 2.27 16.81 -9.67
CA SER A 369 2.44 17.90 -10.68
C SER A 369 1.13 18.26 -11.40
N GLU A 370 0.10 17.42 -11.36
CA GLU A 370 -1.16 17.60 -12.05
C GLU A 370 -2.30 18.09 -11.15
N GLY A 371 -2.13 18.00 -9.83
CA GLY A 371 -3.18 18.42 -8.93
C GLY A 371 -2.92 18.09 -7.45
N ALA A 372 -3.93 18.35 -6.62
CA ALA A 372 -3.95 17.98 -5.21
C ALA A 372 -5.30 17.34 -4.85
N ARG A 373 -5.29 16.32 -3.99
CA ARG A 373 -6.48 15.61 -3.53
C ARG A 373 -6.40 15.33 -2.05
N THR A 374 -7.46 15.65 -1.32
CA THR A 374 -7.63 15.41 0.11
C THR A 374 -8.64 14.31 0.34
N MET A 375 -8.30 13.37 1.23
CA MET A 375 -9.17 12.27 1.64
C MET A 375 -9.11 12.08 3.15
N ASP A 376 -10.21 11.59 3.73
CA ASP A 376 -10.29 11.14 5.11
C ASP A 376 -10.09 9.63 5.19
N PHE A 377 -9.49 9.17 6.30
CA PHE A 377 -9.15 7.77 6.50
C PHE A 377 -9.60 7.30 7.88
N ASN A 378 -10.15 6.10 7.92
CA ASN A 378 -10.59 5.42 9.12
C ASN A 378 -9.89 4.05 9.24
N ALA A 379 -10.08 3.35 10.34
CA ALA A 379 -9.56 1.98 10.47
C ALA A 379 -10.07 1.08 9.33
N ASN A 380 -9.22 0.20 8.79
CA ASN A 380 -9.44 -0.65 7.62
C ASN A 380 -9.36 0.06 6.25
N ASP A 381 -9.11 1.35 6.21
CA ASP A 381 -8.87 2.04 4.96
C ASP A 381 -7.45 1.83 4.44
N VAL A 382 -7.31 1.97 3.14
CA VAL A 382 -6.06 1.93 2.39
C VAL A 382 -5.83 3.28 1.76
N GLY A 383 -4.64 3.85 2.00
CA GLY A 383 -4.14 5.03 1.32
C GLY A 383 -3.11 4.67 0.26
N PHE A 384 -2.96 5.52 -0.75
CA PHE A 384 -1.91 5.40 -1.74
C PHE A 384 -1.33 6.76 -2.11
N VAL A 385 -0.01 6.86 -2.09
CA VAL A 385 0.74 8.04 -2.50
C VAL A 385 1.66 7.64 -3.66
N PRO A 386 1.52 8.23 -4.85
CA PRO A 386 2.45 8.00 -5.95
C PRO A 386 3.88 8.38 -5.57
N ALA A 387 4.87 7.70 -6.14
CA ALA A 387 6.27 8.05 -5.93
C ALA A 387 6.52 9.54 -6.20
N VAL A 388 7.37 10.17 -5.41
CA VAL A 388 7.74 11.59 -5.43
C VAL A 388 6.60 12.60 -5.18
N ALA A 389 5.37 12.14 -4.92
CA ALA A 389 4.26 13.03 -4.59
C ALA A 389 4.38 13.57 -3.17
N GLY A 390 4.26 14.90 -3.01
CA GLY A 390 4.26 15.55 -1.70
C GLY A 390 2.98 15.23 -0.93
N HIS A 391 3.09 14.94 0.36
CA HIS A 391 1.92 14.63 1.18
C HIS A 391 2.18 14.88 2.68
N TYR A 392 1.11 14.83 3.44
CA TYR A 392 1.10 14.81 4.91
C TYR A 392 -0.05 13.97 5.40
N ILE A 393 0.00 13.53 6.65
CA ILE A 393 -1.14 12.87 7.32
C ILE A 393 -1.38 13.55 8.66
N GLU A 394 -2.59 14.04 8.89
CA GLU A 394 -3.04 14.70 10.10
C GLU A 394 -3.94 13.77 10.92
N ASN A 395 -3.76 13.72 12.24
CA ASN A 395 -4.71 13.07 13.13
C ASN A 395 -5.89 14.02 13.40
N THR A 396 -7.01 13.77 12.77
CA THR A 396 -8.26 14.55 12.92
C THR A 396 -9.18 14.01 14.01
N GLY A 397 -8.81 12.89 14.65
CA GLY A 397 -9.56 12.26 15.71
C GLY A 397 -9.16 12.71 17.11
N ASN A 398 -9.82 12.13 18.10
CA ASN A 398 -9.55 12.33 19.54
C ASN A 398 -8.81 11.16 20.20
N THR A 399 -8.37 10.18 19.40
CA THR A 399 -7.56 9.03 19.80
C THR A 399 -6.30 8.97 18.94
N ASP A 400 -5.34 8.14 19.31
CA ASP A 400 -4.14 7.93 18.50
C ASP A 400 -4.54 7.42 17.10
N LEU A 401 -3.99 8.05 16.07
CA LEU A 401 -4.00 7.56 14.71
C LEU A 401 -2.82 6.60 14.54
N VAL A 402 -3.12 5.37 14.11
CA VAL A 402 -2.11 4.33 13.90
C VAL A 402 -2.26 3.80 12.48
N PHE A 403 -1.18 3.88 11.70
CA PHE A 403 -1.16 3.35 10.34
C PHE A 403 0.20 2.79 9.96
N LEU A 404 0.18 1.92 8.97
CA LEU A 404 1.34 1.30 8.37
C LEU A 404 1.60 1.96 7.03
N GLU A 405 2.83 2.40 6.79
CA GLU A 405 3.37 2.80 5.49
C GLU A 405 4.17 1.62 4.92
N THR A 406 4.00 1.27 3.66
CA THR A 406 4.78 0.23 2.97
C THR A 406 5.24 0.71 1.61
N PHE A 407 6.44 0.28 1.23
CA PHE A 407 7.17 0.76 0.06
C PHE A 407 7.75 -0.41 -0.70
N LYS A 408 7.58 -0.45 -2.02
CA LYS A 408 8.31 -1.39 -2.86
C LYS A 408 9.75 -0.93 -3.04
N ALA A 409 10.55 -1.11 -2.00
CA ALA A 409 11.95 -0.70 -1.91
C ALA A 409 12.67 -1.53 -0.86
N SER A 410 14.00 -1.66 -0.99
CA SER A 410 14.84 -2.28 0.05
C SER A 410 15.08 -1.38 1.25
N GLU A 411 14.95 -0.06 1.07
CA GLU A 411 15.28 0.97 2.05
C GLU A 411 14.17 2.01 2.13
N TYR A 412 13.88 2.43 3.35
CA TYR A 412 13.01 3.57 3.60
C TYR A 412 13.76 4.88 3.33
N MET A 413 13.20 5.73 2.48
CA MET A 413 13.77 7.05 2.18
C MET A 413 12.67 8.11 2.16
N ASN A 414 12.93 9.28 2.78
CA ASN A 414 12.04 10.43 2.72
C ASN A 414 12.81 11.74 2.64
N PHE A 415 12.17 12.76 2.07
CA PHE A 415 12.60 14.16 2.14
C PHE A 415 11.55 14.99 2.88
N SER A 416 11.96 15.62 3.98
CA SER A 416 11.18 16.59 4.73
C SER A 416 11.17 17.94 4.03
N LEU A 417 9.99 18.55 3.89
CA LEU A 417 9.87 19.92 3.36
C LEU A 417 10.60 20.92 4.27
N ASN A 418 10.42 20.84 5.60
CA ASN A 418 11.07 21.71 6.55
C ASN A 418 12.60 21.61 6.45
N ASN A 419 13.11 20.37 6.40
CA ASN A 419 14.54 20.12 6.29
C ASN A 419 15.11 20.66 4.96
N TRP A 420 14.38 20.51 3.86
CA TRP A 420 14.78 21.06 2.56
C TRP A 420 14.89 22.59 2.62
N LEU A 421 13.84 23.28 3.06
CA LEU A 421 13.80 24.73 3.14
C LEU A 421 14.91 25.30 4.06
N ARG A 422 15.16 24.64 5.19
CA ARG A 422 16.16 25.07 6.17
C ARG A 422 17.61 24.84 5.74
N ARG A 423 17.87 24.01 4.74
CA ARG A 423 19.22 23.72 4.23
C ARG A 423 19.58 24.49 2.96
N LEU A 424 18.66 25.28 2.42
CA LEU A 424 18.92 26.17 1.29
C LEU A 424 19.40 27.53 1.77
N PRO A 425 20.12 28.29 0.92
CA PRO A 425 20.44 29.72 1.21
C PRO A 425 19.14 30.50 1.50
N PRO A 426 19.09 31.31 2.58
CA PRO A 426 17.86 32.02 2.97
C PRO A 426 17.26 32.85 1.82
N GLU A 427 18.11 33.53 1.02
CA GLU A 427 17.67 34.35 -0.13
C GLU A 427 16.93 33.51 -1.19
N THR A 428 17.33 32.23 -1.38
CA THR A 428 16.65 31.32 -2.28
C THR A 428 15.22 31.07 -1.79
N VAL A 429 15.06 30.74 -0.50
CA VAL A 429 13.75 30.40 0.08
C VAL A 429 12.84 31.62 0.15
N THR A 430 13.37 32.79 0.60
CA THR A 430 12.59 34.03 0.68
C THR A 430 12.10 34.48 -0.70
N SER A 431 12.92 34.31 -1.74
CA SER A 431 12.52 34.63 -3.13
C SER A 431 11.38 33.74 -3.65
N HIS A 432 11.27 32.48 -3.19
CA HIS A 432 10.23 31.54 -3.62
C HIS A 432 8.94 31.68 -2.81
N LEU A 433 9.05 31.85 -1.49
CA LEU A 433 7.91 31.82 -0.57
C LEU A 433 7.43 33.21 -0.17
N ASN A 434 8.14 34.28 -0.55
CA ASN A 434 7.87 35.65 -0.12
C ASN A 434 7.84 35.83 1.40
N LEU A 435 8.62 35.01 2.13
CA LEU A 435 8.79 35.09 3.57
C LEU A 435 10.04 35.96 3.89
N ASP A 436 9.99 36.74 4.94
CA ASP A 436 11.21 37.40 5.43
C ASP A 436 12.15 36.43 6.17
N ALA A 437 13.41 36.81 6.33
CA ALA A 437 14.44 35.97 6.93
C ALA A 437 14.16 35.63 8.41
N GLU A 438 13.49 36.53 9.15
CA GLU A 438 13.09 36.30 10.54
C GLU A 438 12.01 35.17 10.60
N THR A 439 10.98 35.28 9.80
CA THR A 439 9.93 34.27 9.68
C THR A 439 10.49 32.90 9.24
N LEU A 440 11.35 32.89 8.22
CA LEU A 440 12.02 31.67 7.77
C LEU A 440 12.84 31.03 8.90
N SER A 441 13.49 31.81 9.77
CA SER A 441 14.28 31.28 10.88
C SER A 441 13.46 30.50 11.92
N LYS A 442 12.15 30.68 11.95
CA LYS A 442 11.20 29.98 12.87
C LYS A 442 10.79 28.61 12.37
N ILE A 443 11.02 28.27 11.10
CA ILE A 443 10.78 26.92 10.59
C ILE A 443 11.70 25.96 11.37
N PRO A 444 11.17 24.82 11.89
CA PRO A 444 11.98 23.84 12.60
C PRO A 444 13.19 23.37 11.79
N SER A 445 14.37 23.34 12.42
CA SER A 445 15.61 22.90 11.77
C SER A 445 15.85 21.39 11.87
N GLU A 446 15.15 20.72 12.78
CA GLU A 446 15.23 19.28 12.95
C GLU A 446 14.25 18.60 12.01
N ALA A 447 14.68 17.49 11.40
CA ALA A 447 13.78 16.61 10.66
C ALA A 447 13.00 15.78 11.69
N LEU A 448 11.78 16.21 11.98
CA LEU A 448 10.84 15.49 12.84
C LEU A 448 9.77 14.88 11.96
N ASP A 449 9.71 13.56 11.92
CA ASP A 449 8.67 12.84 11.15
C ASP A 449 7.26 13.19 11.65
N ILE A 450 7.12 13.48 12.96
CA ILE A 450 5.83 13.83 13.56
C ILE A 450 5.93 15.17 14.27
N LEU A 451 5.08 16.08 13.85
CA LEU A 451 4.94 17.43 14.35
C LEU A 451 3.77 17.56 15.34
N PRO A 452 3.83 18.51 16.30
CA PRO A 452 2.69 18.86 17.14
C PRO A 452 1.63 19.62 16.32
N GLY A 453 0.38 19.50 16.74
CA GLY A 453 -0.72 20.35 16.29
C GLY A 453 -0.76 21.68 17.05
#